data_e111e970f4209aae1e05905a48bff48e
#
_entry.id   e111e970f4209aae1e05905a48bff48e
#
_cell.length_a   1.000
_cell.length_b   1.000
_cell.length_c   1.000
_cell.angle_alpha   90.00
_cell.angle_beta   90.00
_cell.angle_gamma   90.00
#
_symmetry.space_group_name_H-M   'P 1'
#
loop_
_entity.id
_entity.type
_entity.pdbx_description
1 polymer ?
#
loop_
_entity_poly.entity_id
_entity_poly.type
_entity_poly.pdbx_seq_one_letter_code
_entity_poly.pdbx_strand_id
1 'polypeptide(L)'
;MVKTESIRKGSKVYFADTKGEPVTVLDNINGKISVQLSKLITTYAEDLFPVPLTPQLILRGPFIKTDEFIFENPEDDIELEYDYKGITHMHIHKSKTTLQLTALHELQHAYWVLTNKELAFK
;
A
#
# COMPACT_ATOMS: atom_id res chain seq x y z
N MET A 1 -5.21 8.06 11.10
CA MET A 1 -5.08 6.75 11.74
C MET A 1 -5.33 5.65 10.71
N VAL A 2 -4.51 4.63 10.72
CA VAL A 2 -4.62 3.51 9.78
C VAL A 2 -5.60 2.47 10.36
N LYS A 3 -6.43 1.88 9.50
CA LYS A 3 -7.35 0.81 9.93
C LYS A 3 -6.55 -0.46 10.23
N THR A 4 -6.79 -1.04 11.41
CA THR A 4 -6.04 -2.22 11.88
C THR A 4 -6.16 -3.41 10.93
N GLU A 5 -7.33 -3.67 10.36
CA GLU A 5 -7.57 -4.81 9.49
C GLU A 5 -6.84 -4.72 8.15
N SER A 6 -6.39 -3.54 7.73
CA SER A 6 -5.62 -3.37 6.50
C SER A 6 -4.11 -3.42 6.71
N ILE A 7 -3.66 -3.53 7.97
CA ILE A 7 -2.25 -3.58 8.30
C ILE A 7 -1.82 -5.04 8.47
N ARG A 8 -0.80 -5.45 7.76
CA ARG A 8 -0.28 -6.82 7.82
C ARG A 8 1.23 -6.80 7.61
N LYS A 9 1.85 -7.97 7.79
CA LYS A 9 3.28 -8.13 7.52
C LYS A 9 3.61 -7.63 6.12
N GLY A 10 4.61 -6.78 6.01
CA GLY A 10 5.02 -6.18 4.75
C GLY A 10 4.38 -4.84 4.44
N SER A 11 3.34 -4.42 5.15
CA SER A 11 2.71 -3.11 4.94
C SER A 11 3.70 -1.98 5.18
N LYS A 12 3.62 -0.94 4.35
CA LYS A 12 4.42 0.27 4.49
C LYS A 12 3.54 1.38 5.05
N VAL A 13 3.94 1.92 6.20
CA VAL A 13 3.20 2.97 6.89
C VAL A 13 4.18 3.99 7.47
N TYR A 14 3.69 5.17 7.83
CA TYR A 14 4.48 6.12 8.61
C TYR A 14 4.27 5.85 10.09
N PHE A 15 5.37 5.84 10.83
CA PHE A 15 5.33 5.86 12.28
C PHE A 15 5.44 7.31 12.75
N ALA A 16 4.83 7.64 13.90
CA ALA A 16 4.69 9.02 14.37
C ALA A 16 6.00 9.82 14.39
N ASP A 17 7.11 9.18 14.71
CA ASP A 17 8.39 9.85 14.87
C ASP A 17 9.33 9.69 13.68
N THR A 18 8.90 9.04 12.60
CA THR A 18 9.76 8.79 11.43
C THR A 18 9.32 9.64 10.26
N LYS A 19 9.55 10.93 10.34
CA LYS A 19 9.13 11.87 9.29
C LYS A 19 9.76 11.56 7.95
N GLY A 20 8.92 11.32 6.95
CA GLY A 20 9.32 11.20 5.58
C GLY A 20 9.74 9.82 5.11
N GLU A 21 9.96 8.85 6.02
CA GLU A 21 10.37 7.50 5.63
C GLU A 21 9.36 6.46 6.09
N PRO A 22 8.77 5.69 5.15
CA PRO A 22 7.88 4.60 5.52
C PRO A 22 8.63 3.49 6.26
N VAL A 23 7.96 2.90 7.24
CA VAL A 23 8.47 1.73 7.94
C VAL A 23 7.71 0.50 7.51
N THR A 24 8.35 -0.66 7.59
CA THR A 24 7.71 -1.93 7.22
C THR A 24 7.12 -2.57 8.46
N VAL A 25 5.86 -2.99 8.36
CA VAL A 25 5.22 -3.75 9.41
C VAL A 25 5.75 -5.18 9.38
N LEU A 26 6.26 -5.65 10.50
CA LEU A 26 6.76 -7.02 10.64
C LEU A 26 5.66 -7.99 11.06
N ASP A 27 4.72 -7.50 11.85
CA ASP A 27 3.67 -8.35 12.40
C ASP A 27 2.50 -7.50 12.89
N ASN A 28 1.32 -8.10 12.94
CA ASN A 28 0.12 -7.49 13.52
C ASN A 28 -0.65 -8.59 14.23
N ILE A 29 -0.56 -8.60 15.56
CA ILE A 29 -1.24 -9.58 16.40
C ILE A 29 -2.26 -8.85 17.25
N ASN A 30 -3.54 -8.99 16.88
CA ASN A 30 -4.65 -8.38 17.60
C ASN A 30 -4.48 -6.86 17.83
N GLY A 31 -3.97 -6.16 16.82
CA GLY A 31 -3.78 -4.71 16.89
C GLY A 31 -2.45 -4.27 17.49
N LYS A 32 -1.66 -5.18 18.03
CA LYS A 32 -0.28 -4.90 18.42
C LYS A 32 0.60 -5.07 17.19
N ILE A 33 1.24 -4.00 16.78
CA ILE A 33 1.96 -3.93 15.52
C ILE A 33 3.44 -3.77 15.77
N SER A 34 4.24 -4.68 15.22
CA SER A 34 5.69 -4.61 15.32
C SER A 34 6.27 -3.99 14.07
N VAL A 35 7.10 -2.97 14.23
CA VAL A 35 7.76 -2.30 13.12
C VAL A 35 9.26 -2.29 13.36
N GLN A 36 10.04 -2.30 12.27
CA GLN A 36 11.49 -2.28 12.33
C GLN A 36 12.00 -0.87 12.04
N LEU A 37 12.66 -0.29 13.02
CA LEU A 37 13.43 0.94 12.87
C LEU A 37 14.90 0.60 13.07
N SER A 38 15.64 1.42 13.84
CA SER A 38 16.98 1.04 14.29
C SER A 38 16.91 -0.13 15.28
N LYS A 39 15.76 -0.30 15.91
CA LYS A 39 15.45 -1.44 16.78
C LYS A 39 13.98 -1.83 16.58
N LEU A 40 13.62 -3.03 17.02
CA LEU A 40 12.24 -3.51 16.95
C LEU A 40 11.36 -2.70 17.91
N ILE A 41 10.24 -2.21 17.40
CA ILE A 41 9.27 -1.43 18.19
C ILE A 41 7.90 -2.09 18.05
N THR A 42 7.17 -2.19 19.17
CA THR A 42 5.77 -2.61 19.16
C THR A 42 4.89 -1.39 19.42
N THR A 43 3.87 -1.21 18.62
CA THR A 43 2.99 -0.05 18.70
C THR A 43 1.55 -0.45 18.36
N TYR A 44 0.66 0.52 18.24
CA TYR A 44 -0.73 0.32 17.89
C TYR A 44 -1.07 1.14 16.65
N ALA A 45 -2.20 0.80 16.00
CA ALA A 45 -2.61 1.45 14.76
C ALA A 45 -2.76 2.97 14.89
N GLU A 46 -3.13 3.48 16.07
CA GLU A 46 -3.28 4.91 16.29
C GLU A 46 -1.98 5.70 16.19
N ASP A 47 -0.84 5.03 16.32
CA ASP A 47 0.49 5.64 16.18
C ASP A 47 1.05 5.54 14.76
N LEU A 48 0.29 4.96 13.84
CA LEU A 48 0.69 4.78 12.46
C LEU A 48 -0.13 5.68 11.54
N PHE A 49 0.51 6.15 10.48
CA PHE A 49 -0.13 7.03 9.50
C PHE A 49 -0.01 6.45 8.10
N PRO A 50 -1.03 6.64 7.25
CA PRO A 50 -0.97 6.12 5.89
C PRO A 50 0.10 6.83 5.07
N VAL A 51 0.80 6.07 4.22
CA VAL A 51 1.67 6.63 3.19
C VAL A 51 0.80 6.92 1.98
N PRO A 52 0.64 8.18 1.56
CA PRO A 52 -0.20 8.49 0.41
C PRO A 52 0.34 7.85 -0.87
N LEU A 53 -0.56 7.34 -1.70
CA LEU A 53 -0.19 6.84 -3.02
C LEU A 53 0.13 8.03 -3.93
N THR A 54 1.27 7.97 -4.59
CA THR A 54 1.69 8.95 -5.59
C THR A 54 2.16 8.22 -6.84
N PRO A 55 2.17 8.89 -8.01
CA PRO A 55 2.71 8.25 -9.21
C PRO A 55 4.14 7.75 -9.04
N GLN A 56 4.97 8.47 -8.29
CA GLN A 56 6.35 8.07 -8.03
C GLN A 56 6.42 6.75 -7.25
N LEU A 57 5.56 6.58 -6.24
CA LEU A 57 5.50 5.34 -5.48
C LEU A 57 4.96 4.19 -6.31
N ILE A 58 3.94 4.43 -7.12
CA ILE A 58 3.37 3.39 -7.99
C ILE A 58 4.44 2.86 -8.94
N LEU A 59 5.28 3.73 -9.49
CA LEU A 59 6.36 3.33 -10.41
C LEU A 59 7.48 2.55 -9.74
N ARG A 60 7.56 2.56 -8.43
CA ARG A 60 8.52 1.74 -7.69
C ARG A 60 8.04 0.30 -7.52
N GLY A 61 6.78 0.02 -7.82
CA GLY A 61 6.22 -1.32 -7.84
C GLY A 61 6.28 -1.93 -9.24
N PRO A 62 5.58 -3.06 -9.45
CA PRO A 62 5.59 -3.77 -10.73
C PRO A 62 4.59 -3.18 -11.73
N PHE A 63 4.44 -1.86 -11.75
CA PHE A 63 3.50 -1.18 -12.64
C PHE A 63 4.26 -0.38 -13.69
N ILE A 64 3.72 -0.36 -14.90
CA ILE A 64 4.26 0.37 -16.04
C ILE A 64 3.30 1.51 -16.37
N LYS A 65 3.84 2.72 -16.52
CA LYS A 65 3.04 3.87 -16.91
C LYS A 65 2.65 3.74 -18.38
N THR A 66 1.34 3.66 -18.64
CA THR A 66 0.80 3.51 -20.01
C THR A 66 0.14 4.78 -20.52
N ASP A 67 -0.23 5.69 -19.61
CA ASP A 67 -0.78 7.00 -19.96
C ASP A 67 -0.42 7.96 -18.83
N GLU A 68 -0.80 9.23 -18.94
CA GLU A 68 -0.42 10.27 -17.98
C GLU A 68 -0.78 9.89 -16.54
N PHE A 69 -1.95 9.31 -16.32
CA PHE A 69 -2.43 8.93 -15.00
C PHE A 69 -2.75 7.44 -14.87
N ILE A 70 -2.31 6.63 -15.83
CA ILE A 70 -2.64 5.20 -15.87
C ILE A 70 -1.38 4.36 -15.77
N PHE A 71 -1.42 3.37 -14.86
CA PHE A 71 -0.33 2.45 -14.59
C PHE A 71 -0.88 1.02 -14.66
N GLU A 72 -0.19 0.13 -15.35
CA GLU A 72 -0.67 -1.24 -15.54
C GLU A 72 0.33 -2.27 -15.05
N ASN A 73 -0.22 -3.35 -14.48
CA ASN A 73 0.52 -4.57 -14.24
C ASN A 73 -0.05 -5.63 -15.19
N PRO A 74 0.59 -5.85 -16.36
CA PRO A 74 0.05 -6.79 -17.34
C PRO A 74 0.08 -8.24 -16.88
N GLU A 75 0.98 -8.60 -15.98
CA GLU A 75 1.07 -9.97 -15.46
C GLU A 75 -0.19 -10.36 -14.67
N ASP A 76 -0.71 -9.45 -13.87
CA ASP A 76 -1.86 -9.71 -13.03
C ASP A 76 -3.14 -9.05 -13.53
N ASP A 77 -3.09 -8.40 -14.70
CA ASP A 77 -4.22 -7.75 -15.36
C ASP A 77 -4.89 -6.71 -14.48
N ILE A 78 -4.08 -5.91 -13.81
CA ILE A 78 -4.52 -4.86 -12.90
C ILE A 78 -4.09 -3.50 -13.43
N GLU A 79 -5.00 -2.54 -13.41
CA GLU A 79 -4.75 -1.17 -13.82
C GLU A 79 -4.97 -0.22 -12.64
N LEU A 80 -4.07 0.74 -12.46
CA LEU A 80 -4.23 1.81 -11.50
C LEU A 80 -4.43 3.13 -12.25
N GLU A 81 -5.49 3.82 -11.90
CA GLU A 81 -5.78 5.15 -12.44
C GLU A 81 -5.65 6.17 -11.31
N TYR A 82 -4.65 7.03 -11.40
CA TYR A 82 -4.39 8.04 -10.38
C TYR A 82 -5.23 9.28 -10.64
N ASP A 83 -6.02 9.67 -9.64
CA ASP A 83 -6.79 10.90 -9.66
C ASP A 83 -5.97 11.99 -8.98
N TYR A 84 -5.83 13.14 -9.64
CA TYR A 84 -5.09 14.27 -9.08
C TYR A 84 -5.65 14.78 -7.74
N LYS A 85 -6.82 14.27 -7.33
CA LYS A 85 -7.39 14.54 -6.00
C LYS A 85 -6.81 13.63 -4.90
N GLY A 86 -5.88 12.75 -5.25
CA GLY A 86 -5.23 11.85 -4.30
C GLY A 86 -5.88 10.49 -4.17
N ILE A 87 -6.86 10.17 -5.01
CA ILE A 87 -7.53 8.88 -5.02
C ILE A 87 -6.97 8.05 -6.19
N THR A 88 -6.62 6.81 -5.91
CA THR A 88 -6.20 5.84 -6.93
C THR A 88 -7.32 4.84 -7.12
N HIS A 89 -7.76 4.66 -8.37
CA HIS A 89 -8.77 3.67 -8.72
C HIS A 89 -8.06 2.42 -9.22
N MET A 90 -8.27 1.30 -8.54
CA MET A 90 -7.69 0.03 -8.92
C MET A 90 -8.74 -0.78 -9.67
N HIS A 91 -8.50 -1.01 -10.97
CA HIS A 91 -9.38 -1.77 -11.83
C HIS A 91 -8.83 -3.19 -11.98
N ILE A 92 -9.64 -4.17 -11.61
CA ILE A 92 -9.27 -5.59 -11.72
C ILE A 92 -10.09 -6.16 -12.88
N HIS A 93 -9.43 -6.32 -14.02
CA HIS A 93 -10.11 -6.69 -15.26
C HIS A 93 -10.79 -8.05 -15.20
N LYS A 94 -10.18 -9.03 -14.54
CA LYS A 94 -10.73 -10.39 -14.45
C LYS A 94 -12.07 -10.45 -13.73
N SER A 95 -12.26 -9.65 -12.69
CA SER A 95 -13.48 -9.63 -11.89
C SER A 95 -14.37 -8.44 -12.20
N LYS A 96 -13.93 -7.54 -13.07
CA LYS A 96 -14.61 -6.27 -13.40
C LYS A 96 -14.91 -5.45 -12.15
N THR A 97 -13.99 -5.50 -11.20
CA THR A 97 -14.12 -4.81 -9.91
C THR A 97 -13.26 -3.56 -9.92
N THR A 98 -13.75 -2.50 -9.29
CA THR A 98 -13.00 -1.26 -9.10
C THR A 98 -12.96 -0.93 -7.62
N LEU A 99 -11.75 -0.66 -7.10
CA LEU A 99 -11.53 -0.25 -5.72
C LEU A 99 -10.95 1.16 -5.70
N GLN A 100 -11.28 1.92 -4.66
CA GLN A 100 -10.70 3.25 -4.43
C GLN A 100 -9.68 3.15 -3.31
N LEU A 101 -8.45 3.60 -3.58
CA LEU A 101 -7.34 3.51 -2.65
C LEU A 101 -6.73 4.89 -2.47
N THR A 102 -6.31 5.19 -1.24
CA THR A 102 -5.65 6.47 -0.94
C THR A 102 -4.27 6.28 -0.34
N ALA A 103 -3.93 5.07 0.09
CA ALA A 103 -2.69 4.81 0.80
C ALA A 103 -1.98 3.57 0.27
N LEU A 104 -0.66 3.58 0.42
CA LEU A 104 0.20 2.51 -0.04
C LEU A 104 -0.15 1.16 0.59
N HIS A 105 -0.39 1.12 1.91
CA HIS A 105 -0.71 -0.14 2.58
C HIS A 105 -2.05 -0.72 2.11
N GLU A 106 -2.99 0.12 1.69
CA GLU A 106 -4.26 -0.34 1.12
C GLU A 106 -4.04 -1.05 -0.23
N LEU A 107 -3.15 -0.48 -1.07
CA LEU A 107 -2.77 -1.11 -2.33
C LEU A 107 -2.08 -2.45 -2.09
N GLN A 108 -1.15 -2.49 -1.13
CA GLN A 108 -0.44 -3.73 -0.78
C GLN A 108 -1.42 -4.81 -0.32
N HIS A 109 -2.36 -4.44 0.53
CA HIS A 109 -3.36 -5.37 1.05
C HIS A 109 -4.28 -5.89 -0.05
N ALA A 110 -4.83 -4.98 -0.88
CA ALA A 110 -5.73 -5.34 -1.97
C ALA A 110 -5.03 -6.26 -2.98
N TYR A 111 -3.79 -5.94 -3.32
CA TYR A 111 -3.00 -6.75 -4.26
C TYR A 111 -2.79 -8.17 -3.72
N TRP A 112 -2.44 -8.28 -2.43
CA TRP A 112 -2.24 -9.58 -1.80
C TRP A 112 -3.53 -10.40 -1.76
N VAL A 113 -4.66 -9.78 -1.40
CA VAL A 113 -5.96 -10.47 -1.35
C VAL A 113 -6.35 -11.00 -2.72
N LEU A 114 -6.10 -10.23 -3.78
CA LEU A 114 -6.55 -10.57 -5.13
C LEU A 114 -5.60 -11.52 -5.86
N THR A 115 -4.31 -11.45 -5.60
CA THR A 115 -3.29 -12.21 -6.35
C THR A 115 -2.56 -13.25 -5.50
N ASN A 116 -2.72 -13.19 -4.18
CA ASN A 116 -1.95 -13.99 -3.22
C ASN A 116 -0.44 -13.77 -3.34
N LYS A 117 -0.04 -12.61 -3.83
CA LYS A 117 1.36 -12.20 -3.99
C LYS A 117 1.62 -10.92 -3.21
N GLU A 118 2.83 -10.79 -2.67
CA GLU A 118 3.27 -9.53 -2.08
C GLU A 118 3.63 -8.54 -3.18
N LEU A 119 3.17 -7.29 -3.02
CA LEU A 119 3.53 -6.22 -3.93
C LEU A 119 4.90 -5.68 -3.52
N ALA A 120 5.89 -5.86 -4.39
CA ALA A 120 7.26 -5.46 -4.12
C ALA A 120 7.52 -4.03 -4.63
N PHE A 121 8.03 -3.17 -3.75
CA PHE A 121 8.46 -1.81 -4.10
C PHE A 121 9.97 -1.72 -3.98
N LYS A 122 10.58 -1.12 -4.98
CA LYS A 122 12.03 -0.92 -5.03
C LYS A 122 12.47 0.34 -4.31
#